data_53a9da84c1c9a0ee25691b13ea54c844
#
_entry.id   53a9da84c1c9a0ee25691b13ea54c844
#
_cell.length_a   1.000
_cell.length_b   1.000
_cell.length_c   1.000
_cell.angle_alpha   90.00
_cell.angle_beta   90.00
_cell.angle_gamma   90.00
#
_symmetry.space_group_name_H-M   'P 1'
#
loop_
_entity.id
_entity.type
_entity.pdbx_description
1 polymer ?
#
loop_
_entity_poly.entity_id
_entity_poly.type
_entity_poly.pdbx_seq_one_letter_code
_entity_poly.pdbx_strand_id
1 'polypeptide(L)'
;MSKKPTVLMILDGFGLNDKKDANAVYEAKTPFIDNLMATYPFVKGNASGLSVGLPEGQMGNSEVGHMNMGAGRIVYQDLTRITKEIQDGTFFENPALLKAIENVKANNSALHLYGLLSDGGVHSHNTHLYGLLELAKRHGLEKVYVHCFLDGRDTPPASGADYIKELYEKMQELGVGQIASVMGRYYAMDRDNRWDRVEKAYRAIAFGEGIQAECPYDAVKASYEQEVYDEFVVPTVIMRDGKPTATVNDGDSIIFFNFRPDRAREITRAFCADEFDGFDRGERKKVTYICFTEYDVTIPNKEVAFNKVEIKNTFGEFLASKGLKQARIAETEKYAHVTFFFNGGVEAPNPGEDRILVNSPKVATYDLKPEMSAYEVCDKLVEAIKSDKYDVIIINFANPDMVGHTGVESAAIKAVEAVDTCVGRAVEALKEVDGQMILCADHGNCEQLVDYTTGVPFTAHTTNPVPFILINYDPAYTLKEGGCLADLAPTLIDMMGLEKPAEMTGHSLLVKR
;
A
#
# COMPACT_ATOMS: atom_id res chain seq x y z
N MET A 1 25.73 -24.46 -25.29
CA MET A 1 24.88 -23.47 -25.98
C MET A 1 24.96 -22.20 -25.15
N SER A 2 25.12 -21.05 -25.81
CA SER A 2 25.06 -19.76 -25.09
C SER A 2 23.66 -19.57 -24.51
N LYS A 3 23.58 -18.90 -23.34
CA LYS A 3 22.30 -18.59 -22.69
C LYS A 3 21.52 -17.56 -23.52
N LYS A 4 20.22 -17.74 -23.57
CA LYS A 4 19.29 -16.78 -24.13
C LYS A 4 18.61 -16.03 -22.96
N PRO A 5 19.10 -14.85 -22.57
CA PRO A 5 18.56 -14.18 -21.39
C PRO A 5 17.11 -13.71 -21.62
N THR A 6 16.29 -13.85 -20.59
CA THR A 6 14.96 -13.25 -20.50
C THR A 6 15.08 -11.95 -19.70
N VAL A 7 14.68 -10.82 -20.27
CA VAL A 7 14.83 -9.50 -19.66
C VAL A 7 13.45 -8.93 -19.30
N LEU A 8 13.32 -8.43 -18.07
CA LEU A 8 12.26 -7.52 -17.68
C LEU A 8 12.85 -6.12 -17.58
N MET A 9 12.46 -5.25 -18.51
CA MET A 9 12.89 -3.86 -18.55
C MET A 9 11.75 -2.96 -18.07
N ILE A 10 11.99 -2.24 -16.98
CA ILE A 10 11.02 -1.36 -16.34
C ILE A 10 11.42 0.09 -16.59
N LEU A 11 10.56 0.84 -17.29
CA LEU A 11 10.70 2.28 -17.48
C LEU A 11 9.86 2.97 -16.41
N ASP A 12 10.48 3.27 -15.26
CA ASP A 12 9.78 3.78 -14.08
C ASP A 12 9.05 5.09 -14.37
N GLY A 13 7.76 5.16 -14.07
CA GLY A 13 6.94 6.34 -14.31
C GLY A 13 6.57 6.63 -15.76
N PHE A 14 6.77 5.68 -16.69
CA PHE A 14 6.45 5.83 -18.10
C PHE A 14 5.00 5.38 -18.40
N GLY A 15 4.03 6.26 -18.16
CA GLY A 15 2.63 5.99 -18.47
C GLY A 15 2.25 6.28 -19.91
N LEU A 16 1.03 5.91 -20.28
CA LEU A 16 0.43 6.15 -21.60
C LEU A 16 -0.79 7.05 -21.44
N ASN A 17 -0.80 8.21 -22.11
CA ASN A 17 -1.88 9.17 -22.08
C ASN A 17 -2.26 9.62 -23.49
N ASP A 18 -3.54 9.61 -23.79
CA ASP A 18 -4.05 10.05 -25.11
C ASP A 18 -4.01 11.60 -25.26
N LYS A 19 -3.91 12.33 -24.13
CA LYS A 19 -3.68 13.79 -24.12
C LYS A 19 -2.23 14.09 -24.44
N LYS A 20 -2.00 15.09 -25.27
CA LYS A 20 -0.69 15.46 -25.79
C LYS A 20 -0.04 16.61 -25.03
N ASP A 21 -0.85 17.45 -24.42
CA ASP A 21 -0.42 18.65 -23.72
C ASP A 21 0.27 18.30 -22.40
N ALA A 22 1.44 18.86 -22.16
CA ALA A 22 2.31 18.56 -21.01
C ALA A 22 2.55 17.06 -20.80
N ASN A 23 2.75 16.34 -21.90
CA ASN A 23 3.00 14.91 -21.96
C ASN A 23 4.41 14.65 -22.49
N ALA A 24 5.37 14.50 -21.59
CA ALA A 24 6.77 14.31 -21.98
C ALA A 24 7.01 13.01 -22.77
N VAL A 25 6.19 11.98 -22.59
CA VAL A 25 6.26 10.74 -23.39
C VAL A 25 5.88 10.99 -24.83
N TYR A 26 4.84 11.80 -25.06
CA TYR A 26 4.39 12.14 -26.41
C TYR A 26 5.32 13.16 -27.11
N GLU A 27 5.87 14.11 -26.37
CA GLU A 27 6.67 15.22 -26.92
C GLU A 27 8.13 14.84 -27.15
N ALA A 28 8.65 13.85 -26.43
CA ALA A 28 10.00 13.35 -26.58
C ALA A 28 10.19 12.64 -27.93
N LYS A 29 11.41 12.72 -28.46
CA LYS A 29 11.80 11.95 -29.63
C LYS A 29 12.20 10.54 -29.19
N THR A 30 11.31 9.59 -29.40
CA THR A 30 11.44 8.20 -28.95
C THR A 30 11.43 7.19 -30.11
N PRO A 31 12.34 7.34 -31.12
CA PRO A 31 12.30 6.50 -32.31
C PRO A 31 12.45 5.01 -32.03
N PHE A 32 13.15 4.62 -30.97
CA PHE A 32 13.31 3.20 -30.62
C PHE A 32 12.04 2.65 -29.97
N ILE A 33 11.48 3.31 -28.96
CA ILE A 33 10.24 2.88 -28.30
C ILE A 33 9.06 2.91 -29.28
N ASP A 34 8.94 3.96 -30.11
CA ASP A 34 7.91 4.07 -31.14
C ASP A 34 7.98 2.88 -32.12
N ASN A 35 9.19 2.55 -32.57
CA ASN A 35 9.38 1.39 -33.46
C ASN A 35 9.05 0.06 -32.77
N LEU A 36 9.35 -0.07 -31.46
CA LEU A 36 8.99 -1.28 -30.70
C LEU A 36 7.48 -1.43 -30.59
N MET A 37 6.75 -0.37 -30.25
CA MET A 37 5.28 -0.36 -30.18
C MET A 37 4.62 -0.65 -31.53
N ALA A 38 5.24 -0.22 -32.63
CA ALA A 38 4.72 -0.45 -34.00
C ALA A 38 5.02 -1.84 -34.53
N THR A 39 6.12 -2.47 -34.09
CA THR A 39 6.65 -3.70 -34.70
C THR A 39 6.34 -4.96 -33.91
N TYR A 40 6.34 -4.84 -32.57
CA TYR A 40 6.18 -5.97 -31.66
C TYR A 40 4.77 -6.00 -31.02
N PRO A 41 4.33 -7.15 -30.48
CA PRO A 41 3.10 -7.20 -29.69
C PRO A 41 3.15 -6.19 -28.56
N PHE A 42 2.19 -5.28 -28.55
CA PHE A 42 2.04 -4.20 -27.59
C PHE A 42 0.62 -4.17 -27.06
N VAL A 43 0.46 -4.07 -25.75
CA VAL A 43 -0.82 -3.87 -25.06
C VAL A 43 -0.67 -2.86 -23.92
N LYS A 44 -1.79 -2.27 -23.51
CA LYS A 44 -1.86 -1.42 -22.31
C LYS A 44 -2.05 -2.28 -21.06
N GLY A 45 -1.20 -2.09 -20.05
CA GLY A 45 -1.27 -2.76 -18.76
C GLY A 45 -1.85 -1.87 -17.66
N ASN A 46 -2.55 -2.48 -16.69
CA ASN A 46 -3.09 -1.78 -15.54
C ASN A 46 -2.05 -1.71 -14.41
N ALA A 47 -1.77 -0.50 -13.93
CA ALA A 47 -0.75 -0.23 -12.92
C ALA A 47 -1.25 0.64 -11.75
N SER A 48 -2.58 0.69 -11.52
CA SER A 48 -3.19 1.53 -10.48
C SER A 48 -4.41 0.84 -9.84
N GLY A 49 -4.89 1.39 -8.74
CA GLY A 49 -6.10 0.93 -8.06
C GLY A 49 -6.07 -0.55 -7.71
N LEU A 50 -7.21 -1.22 -7.80
CA LEU A 50 -7.38 -2.63 -7.42
C LEU A 50 -6.46 -3.59 -8.17
N SER A 51 -6.05 -3.23 -9.39
CA SER A 51 -5.14 -4.05 -10.21
C SER A 51 -3.73 -4.19 -9.62
N VAL A 52 -3.38 -3.37 -8.63
CA VAL A 52 -2.11 -3.43 -7.90
C VAL A 52 -2.31 -3.52 -6.38
N GLY A 53 -3.53 -3.78 -5.93
CA GLY A 53 -3.85 -3.96 -4.50
C GLY A 53 -4.04 -2.66 -3.71
N LEU A 54 -4.26 -1.55 -4.40
CA LEU A 54 -4.61 -0.23 -3.85
C LEU A 54 -6.12 0.03 -3.95
N PRO A 55 -6.67 0.99 -3.21
CA PRO A 55 -8.06 1.42 -3.39
C PRO A 55 -8.36 1.82 -4.84
N GLU A 56 -9.62 1.68 -5.24
CA GLU A 56 -10.06 2.07 -6.59
C GLU A 56 -9.77 3.57 -6.85
N GLY A 57 -9.24 3.88 -8.03
CA GLY A 57 -8.87 5.24 -8.41
C GLY A 57 -7.56 5.77 -7.79
N GLN A 58 -6.91 5.02 -6.93
CA GLN A 58 -5.61 5.42 -6.38
C GLN A 58 -4.48 5.13 -7.38
N MET A 59 -3.62 6.12 -7.61
CA MET A 59 -2.43 5.98 -8.45
C MET A 59 -1.48 4.90 -7.90
N GLY A 60 -0.83 4.16 -8.80
CA GLY A 60 0.25 3.25 -8.45
C GLY A 60 1.50 3.96 -7.93
N ASN A 61 2.45 3.18 -7.46
CA ASN A 61 3.78 3.66 -7.07
C ASN A 61 4.81 2.55 -7.27
N SER A 62 6.10 2.91 -7.25
CA SER A 62 7.18 1.97 -7.55
C SER A 62 7.26 0.81 -6.56
N GLU A 63 7.00 1.04 -5.25
CA GLU A 63 7.04 0.00 -4.22
C GLU A 63 5.99 -1.09 -4.52
N VAL A 64 4.73 -0.66 -4.68
CA VAL A 64 3.61 -1.54 -4.97
C VAL A 64 3.76 -2.21 -6.35
N GLY A 65 4.18 -1.45 -7.37
CA GLY A 65 4.37 -1.97 -8.73
C GLY A 65 5.39 -3.09 -8.79
N HIS A 66 6.60 -2.85 -8.25
CA HIS A 66 7.68 -3.85 -8.22
C HIS A 66 7.32 -5.07 -7.36
N MET A 67 6.60 -4.84 -6.23
CA MET A 67 6.13 -5.95 -5.38
C MET A 67 5.15 -6.86 -6.13
N ASN A 68 4.19 -6.29 -6.84
CA ASN A 68 3.24 -7.08 -7.64
C ASN A 68 3.93 -7.85 -8.77
N MET A 69 4.87 -7.20 -9.48
CA MET A 69 5.67 -7.86 -10.52
C MET A 69 6.46 -9.04 -9.97
N GLY A 70 7.17 -8.84 -8.86
CA GLY A 70 8.00 -9.89 -8.24
C GLY A 70 7.19 -11.00 -7.58
N ALA A 71 6.02 -10.68 -7.02
CA ALA A 71 5.14 -11.65 -6.39
C ALA A 71 4.34 -12.50 -7.40
N GLY A 72 4.17 -12.03 -8.64
CA GLY A 72 3.32 -12.70 -9.64
C GLY A 72 1.85 -12.81 -9.20
N ARG A 73 1.42 -11.90 -8.33
CA ARG A 73 0.06 -11.82 -7.77
C ARG A 73 -0.25 -10.40 -7.32
N ILE A 74 -1.54 -10.05 -7.22
CA ILE A 74 -1.94 -8.78 -6.62
C ILE A 74 -1.67 -8.86 -5.11
N VAL A 75 -0.80 -7.97 -4.62
CA VAL A 75 -0.49 -7.83 -3.20
C VAL A 75 -1.32 -6.69 -2.64
N TYR A 76 -2.41 -7.03 -1.98
CA TYR A 76 -3.32 -6.04 -1.40
C TYR A 76 -2.68 -5.35 -0.21
N GLN A 77 -2.70 -4.01 -0.19
CA GLN A 77 -2.38 -3.22 0.98
C GLN A 77 -3.46 -3.41 2.06
N ASP A 78 -3.12 -3.20 3.33
CA ASP A 78 -4.03 -3.52 4.45
C ASP A 78 -5.42 -2.89 4.30
N LEU A 79 -5.50 -1.62 3.91
CA LEU A 79 -6.78 -0.96 3.65
C LEU A 79 -7.63 -1.73 2.64
N THR A 80 -7.06 -2.03 1.49
CA THR A 80 -7.76 -2.69 0.39
C THR A 80 -8.07 -4.15 0.74
N ARG A 81 -7.14 -4.84 1.41
CA ARG A 81 -7.32 -6.22 1.85
C ARG A 81 -8.51 -6.36 2.80
N ILE A 82 -8.54 -5.55 3.87
CA ILE A 82 -9.60 -5.60 4.87
C ILE A 82 -10.94 -5.21 4.24
N THR A 83 -10.97 -4.16 3.42
CA THR A 83 -12.17 -3.76 2.68
C THR A 83 -12.69 -4.89 1.80
N LYS A 84 -11.80 -5.57 1.08
CA LYS A 84 -12.16 -6.71 0.23
C LYS A 84 -12.69 -7.88 1.07
N GLU A 85 -12.06 -8.21 2.20
CA GLU A 85 -12.53 -9.27 3.09
C GLU A 85 -13.93 -8.98 3.67
N ILE A 86 -14.27 -7.71 3.90
CA ILE A 86 -15.64 -7.31 4.28
C ILE A 86 -16.61 -7.56 3.12
N GLN A 87 -16.24 -7.19 1.90
CA GLN A 87 -17.09 -7.32 0.71
C GLN A 87 -17.35 -8.77 0.31
N ASP A 88 -16.34 -9.64 0.41
CA ASP A 88 -16.48 -11.07 0.07
C ASP A 88 -16.96 -11.94 1.25
N GLY A 89 -17.05 -11.36 2.45
CA GLY A 89 -17.60 -12.00 3.64
C GLY A 89 -16.59 -12.73 4.51
N THR A 90 -15.35 -12.91 4.09
CA THR A 90 -14.31 -13.62 4.86
C THR A 90 -13.92 -12.89 6.14
N PHE A 91 -14.08 -11.57 6.20
CA PHE A 91 -13.93 -10.76 7.41
C PHE A 91 -14.75 -11.29 8.58
N PHE A 92 -15.98 -11.76 8.32
CA PHE A 92 -16.91 -12.25 9.34
C PHE A 92 -16.57 -13.65 9.85
N GLU A 93 -15.58 -14.31 9.24
CA GLU A 93 -15.05 -15.61 9.62
C GLU A 93 -13.65 -15.51 10.28
N ASN A 94 -13.13 -14.27 10.46
CA ASN A 94 -11.81 -14.05 11.02
C ASN A 94 -11.71 -14.59 12.45
N PRO A 95 -10.77 -15.53 12.74
CA PRO A 95 -10.73 -16.25 14.03
C PRO A 95 -10.49 -15.31 15.22
N ALA A 96 -9.66 -14.28 15.08
CA ALA A 96 -9.35 -13.35 16.17
C ALA A 96 -10.58 -12.45 16.47
N LEU A 97 -11.27 -11.98 15.45
CA LEU A 97 -12.51 -11.21 15.63
C LEU A 97 -13.61 -12.08 16.28
N LEU A 98 -13.77 -13.32 15.83
CA LEU A 98 -14.73 -14.27 16.42
C LEU A 98 -14.39 -14.60 17.87
N LYS A 99 -13.10 -14.70 18.23
CA LYS A 99 -12.69 -14.89 19.61
C LYS A 99 -13.12 -13.76 20.55
N ALA A 100 -13.04 -12.49 20.08
CA ALA A 100 -13.57 -11.36 20.84
C ALA A 100 -15.09 -11.48 21.06
N ILE A 101 -15.82 -11.89 20.03
CA ILE A 101 -17.28 -12.11 20.10
C ILE A 101 -17.62 -13.24 21.07
N GLU A 102 -16.93 -14.36 20.99
CA GLU A 102 -17.14 -15.51 21.86
C GLU A 102 -16.84 -15.19 23.32
N ASN A 103 -15.77 -14.42 23.60
CA ASN A 103 -15.45 -13.95 24.93
C ASN A 103 -16.58 -13.10 25.53
N VAL A 104 -17.11 -12.15 24.76
CA VAL A 104 -18.25 -11.30 25.19
C VAL A 104 -19.48 -12.14 25.54
N LYS A 105 -19.80 -13.13 24.69
CA LYS A 105 -20.93 -14.03 24.94
C LYS A 105 -20.73 -14.89 26.17
N ALA A 106 -19.55 -15.49 26.32
CA ALA A 106 -19.22 -16.38 27.44
C ALA A 106 -19.28 -15.65 28.79
N ASN A 107 -18.84 -14.40 28.85
CA ASN A 107 -18.79 -13.59 30.05
C ASN A 107 -20.02 -12.67 30.26
N ASN A 108 -20.95 -12.64 29.31
CA ASN A 108 -22.04 -11.65 29.25
C ASN A 108 -21.51 -10.20 29.45
N SER A 109 -20.35 -9.93 28.86
CA SER A 109 -19.59 -8.69 28.99
C SER A 109 -19.85 -7.74 27.80
N ALA A 110 -19.00 -6.73 27.61
CA ALA A 110 -19.11 -5.74 26.56
C ALA A 110 -18.05 -5.91 25.46
N LEU A 111 -18.43 -5.51 24.24
CA LEU A 111 -17.50 -5.29 23.13
C LEU A 111 -17.21 -3.80 22.99
N HIS A 112 -15.95 -3.43 23.10
CA HIS A 112 -15.45 -2.08 22.87
C HIS A 112 -14.72 -2.00 21.55
N LEU A 113 -15.12 -1.07 20.70
CA LEU A 113 -14.50 -0.79 19.40
C LEU A 113 -13.87 0.59 19.47
N TYR A 114 -12.60 0.73 19.12
CA TYR A 114 -12.01 2.05 19.01
C TYR A 114 -10.98 2.16 17.88
N GLY A 115 -10.75 3.36 17.42
CA GLY A 115 -9.85 3.71 16.33
C GLY A 115 -10.20 5.04 15.71
N LEU A 116 -9.43 5.42 14.71
CA LEU A 116 -9.60 6.68 14.00
C LEU A 116 -10.86 6.64 13.11
N LEU A 117 -11.81 7.51 13.41
CA LEU A 117 -13.09 7.58 12.71
C LEU A 117 -13.02 8.59 11.56
N SER A 118 -12.59 8.14 10.40
CA SER A 118 -12.59 8.90 9.15
C SER A 118 -12.51 7.96 7.94
N ASP A 119 -12.66 8.52 6.75
CA ASP A 119 -12.44 7.86 5.45
C ASP A 119 -11.06 8.17 4.85
N GLY A 120 -10.17 8.82 5.61
CA GLY A 120 -8.84 9.22 5.15
C GLY A 120 -7.94 8.06 4.71
N GLY A 121 -8.19 6.84 5.20
CA GLY A 121 -7.55 5.61 4.73
C GLY A 121 -6.05 5.48 5.05
N VAL A 122 -5.50 6.35 5.91
CA VAL A 122 -4.07 6.34 6.28
C VAL A 122 -3.82 5.42 7.48
N HIS A 123 -4.64 5.49 8.51
CA HIS A 123 -4.52 4.68 9.73
C HIS A 123 -5.64 3.67 9.90
N SER A 124 -6.80 3.98 9.38
CA SER A 124 -8.06 3.24 9.51
C SER A 124 -9.00 3.63 8.38
N HIS A 125 -10.16 3.02 8.34
CA HIS A 125 -11.27 3.46 7.50
C HIS A 125 -12.59 3.21 8.21
N ASN A 126 -13.54 4.18 8.15
CA ASN A 126 -14.84 4.08 8.82
C ASN A 126 -15.66 2.84 8.38
N THR A 127 -15.53 2.40 7.12
CA THR A 127 -16.19 1.17 6.64
C THR A 127 -15.75 -0.09 7.37
N HIS A 128 -14.52 -0.13 7.92
CA HIS A 128 -14.03 -1.25 8.72
C HIS A 128 -14.73 -1.30 10.09
N LEU A 129 -14.98 -0.14 10.70
CA LEU A 129 -15.80 -0.05 11.91
C LEU A 129 -17.25 -0.52 11.62
N TYR A 130 -17.80 -0.15 10.46
CA TYR A 130 -19.13 -0.60 10.06
C TYR A 130 -19.19 -2.13 9.87
N GLY A 131 -18.10 -2.72 9.34
CA GLY A 131 -17.95 -4.19 9.29
C GLY A 131 -17.94 -4.84 10.68
N LEU A 132 -17.29 -4.23 11.68
CA LEU A 132 -17.31 -4.72 13.07
C LEU A 132 -18.69 -4.60 13.71
N LEU A 133 -19.42 -3.52 13.46
CA LEU A 133 -20.81 -3.38 13.93
C LEU A 133 -21.73 -4.43 13.29
N GLU A 134 -21.57 -4.69 12.00
CA GLU A 134 -22.30 -5.77 11.29
C GLU A 134 -21.93 -7.14 11.87
N LEU A 135 -20.66 -7.40 12.19
CA LEU A 135 -20.23 -8.62 12.87
C LEU A 135 -20.94 -8.79 14.21
N ALA A 136 -20.96 -7.72 15.03
CA ALA A 136 -21.64 -7.73 16.32
C ALA A 136 -23.15 -8.00 16.18
N LYS A 137 -23.81 -7.38 15.20
CA LYS A 137 -25.23 -7.61 14.84
C LYS A 137 -25.47 -9.07 14.47
N ARG A 138 -24.67 -9.65 13.56
CA ARG A 138 -24.80 -11.05 13.12
C ARG A 138 -24.72 -12.03 14.28
N HIS A 139 -23.96 -11.70 15.31
CA HIS A 139 -23.81 -12.50 16.52
C HIS A 139 -24.77 -12.15 17.66
N GLY A 140 -25.67 -11.17 17.48
CA GLY A 140 -26.68 -10.78 18.44
C GLY A 140 -26.12 -10.12 19.71
N LEU A 141 -25.01 -9.36 19.59
CA LEU A 141 -24.45 -8.64 20.73
C LEU A 141 -25.29 -7.38 21.02
N GLU A 142 -25.60 -7.14 22.30
CA GLU A 142 -26.35 -5.96 22.76
C GLU A 142 -25.43 -4.88 23.36
N LYS A 143 -24.35 -5.29 24.03
CA LYS A 143 -23.40 -4.39 24.71
C LYS A 143 -22.23 -4.08 23.81
N VAL A 144 -22.42 -3.19 22.83
CA VAL A 144 -21.39 -2.79 21.86
C VAL A 144 -21.17 -1.29 21.95
N TYR A 145 -19.95 -0.88 22.23
CA TYR A 145 -19.59 0.52 22.52
C TYR A 145 -18.44 0.98 21.63
N VAL A 146 -18.57 2.19 21.08
CA VAL A 146 -17.55 2.79 20.22
C VAL A 146 -16.92 3.98 20.91
N HIS A 147 -15.59 4.02 20.93
CA HIS A 147 -14.79 5.15 21.36
C HIS A 147 -14.16 5.77 20.10
N CYS A 148 -14.64 6.93 19.71
CA CYS A 148 -14.29 7.57 18.45
C CYS A 148 -13.03 8.41 18.60
N PHE A 149 -11.97 8.13 17.83
CA PHE A 149 -10.82 9.01 17.68
C PHE A 149 -11.04 9.88 16.44
N LEU A 150 -11.00 11.21 16.59
CA LEU A 150 -11.24 12.16 15.52
C LEU A 150 -9.93 12.52 14.83
N ASP A 151 -10.00 12.68 13.51
CA ASP A 151 -8.85 12.82 12.62
C ASP A 151 -8.36 14.27 12.50
N GLY A 152 -8.90 15.04 11.59
CA GLY A 152 -8.53 16.41 11.32
C GLY A 152 -7.12 16.64 10.76
N ARG A 153 -6.42 15.56 10.38
CA ARG A 153 -5.06 15.57 9.82
C ARG A 153 -4.99 14.92 8.45
N ASP A 154 -5.56 13.73 8.33
CA ASP A 154 -5.67 12.99 7.07
C ASP A 154 -6.99 13.33 6.36
N THR A 155 -7.87 14.05 7.03
CA THR A 155 -9.14 14.63 6.57
C THR A 155 -9.25 16.10 7.01
N PRO A 156 -10.21 16.88 6.47
CA PRO A 156 -10.37 18.29 6.86
C PRO A 156 -10.52 18.46 8.38
N PRO A 157 -9.96 19.54 8.96
CA PRO A 157 -9.84 19.71 10.43
C PRO A 157 -11.15 19.73 11.22
N ALA A 158 -12.28 19.98 10.58
CA ALA A 158 -13.60 20.08 11.22
C ALA A 158 -14.64 19.14 10.59
N SER A 159 -14.21 17.95 10.16
CA SER A 159 -15.07 16.91 9.54
C SER A 159 -15.58 15.88 10.54
N GLY A 160 -15.04 15.81 11.76
CA GLY A 160 -15.33 14.78 12.75
C GLY A 160 -16.80 14.75 13.17
N ALA A 161 -17.48 15.90 13.24
CA ALA A 161 -18.90 15.96 13.55
C ALA A 161 -19.75 15.21 12.50
N ASP A 162 -19.38 15.30 11.20
CA ASP A 162 -20.08 14.62 10.12
C ASP A 162 -19.86 13.10 10.19
N TYR A 163 -18.64 12.65 10.49
CA TYR A 163 -18.37 11.22 10.72
C TYR A 163 -19.09 10.66 11.95
N ILE A 164 -19.25 11.44 13.03
CA ILE A 164 -20.03 11.05 14.19
C ILE A 164 -21.50 10.86 13.80
N LYS A 165 -22.04 11.77 12.99
CA LYS A 165 -23.41 11.68 12.48
C LYS A 165 -23.59 10.45 11.61
N GLU A 166 -22.71 10.22 10.66
CA GLU A 166 -22.72 9.05 9.77
C GLU A 166 -22.67 7.74 10.58
N LEU A 167 -21.76 7.66 11.57
CA LEU A 167 -21.68 6.51 12.46
C LEU A 167 -22.98 6.28 13.23
N TYR A 168 -23.59 7.35 13.76
CA TYR A 168 -24.86 7.24 14.46
C TYR A 168 -25.97 6.70 13.54
N GLU A 169 -26.08 7.22 12.32
CA GLU A 169 -27.04 6.73 11.31
C GLU A 169 -26.81 5.25 10.99
N LYS A 170 -25.54 4.84 10.86
CA LYS A 170 -25.18 3.42 10.63
C LYS A 170 -25.54 2.52 11.81
N MET A 171 -25.33 2.97 13.03
CA MET A 171 -25.74 2.25 14.23
C MET A 171 -27.27 2.08 14.31
N GLN A 172 -28.04 3.11 13.92
CA GLN A 172 -29.50 3.02 13.84
C GLN A 172 -29.96 2.03 12.76
N GLU A 173 -29.35 2.06 11.59
CA GLU A 173 -29.63 1.10 10.49
C GLU A 173 -29.39 -0.34 10.93
N LEU A 174 -28.28 -0.58 11.62
CA LEU A 174 -27.89 -1.91 12.09
C LEU A 174 -28.66 -2.35 13.35
N GLY A 175 -29.14 -1.41 14.14
CA GLY A 175 -29.78 -1.67 15.43
C GLY A 175 -28.80 -2.12 16.51
N VAL A 176 -27.52 -1.77 16.41
CA VAL A 176 -26.47 -2.15 17.36
C VAL A 176 -25.41 -1.05 17.48
N GLY A 177 -24.85 -0.93 18.70
CA GLY A 177 -23.78 -0.01 19.02
C GLY A 177 -24.25 1.30 19.65
N GLN A 178 -23.37 1.86 20.49
CA GLN A 178 -23.52 3.16 21.13
C GLN A 178 -22.16 3.85 21.22
N ILE A 179 -22.11 5.17 20.99
CA ILE A 179 -20.88 5.93 21.18
C ILE A 179 -20.69 6.17 22.68
N ALA A 180 -19.55 5.76 23.22
CA ALA A 180 -19.21 5.88 24.64
C ALA A 180 -18.26 7.04 24.93
N SER A 181 -17.37 7.39 24.00
CA SER A 181 -16.50 8.56 24.12
C SER A 181 -16.08 9.08 22.77
N VAL A 182 -15.68 10.36 22.73
CA VAL A 182 -15.07 11.02 21.57
C VAL A 182 -13.82 11.76 22.00
N MET A 183 -12.76 11.73 21.18
CA MET A 183 -11.49 12.40 21.48
C MET A 183 -10.65 12.58 20.22
N GLY A 184 -9.84 13.61 20.20
CA GLY A 184 -8.90 13.82 19.09
C GLY A 184 -7.73 12.83 19.10
N ARG A 185 -7.22 12.53 17.90
CA ARG A 185 -6.06 11.66 17.71
C ARG A 185 -4.80 12.14 18.44
N TYR A 186 -4.70 13.43 18.75
CA TYR A 186 -3.63 14.02 19.55
C TYR A 186 -3.45 13.32 20.89
N TYR A 187 -4.54 12.85 21.52
CA TYR A 187 -4.55 12.14 22.79
C TYR A 187 -4.45 10.62 22.60
N ALA A 188 -5.28 10.05 21.75
CA ALA A 188 -5.43 8.60 21.63
C ALA A 188 -4.41 7.93 20.70
N MET A 189 -3.71 8.72 19.87
CA MET A 189 -2.81 8.23 18.85
C MET A 189 -1.45 8.95 18.87
N ASP A 190 -0.93 9.19 20.06
CA ASP A 190 0.45 9.66 20.22
C ASP A 190 1.45 8.58 19.76
N ARG A 191 2.65 9.01 19.38
CA ARG A 191 3.77 8.13 19.00
C ARG A 191 5.13 8.61 19.50
N ASP A 192 5.11 9.66 20.34
CA ASP A 192 6.31 10.34 20.82
C ASP A 192 6.51 10.15 22.34
N ASN A 193 5.84 9.11 22.93
CA ASN A 193 5.84 8.77 24.36
C ASN A 193 5.35 9.93 25.25
N ARG A 194 4.40 10.71 24.74
CA ARG A 194 3.73 11.74 25.50
C ARG A 194 2.58 11.09 26.31
N TRP A 195 2.99 10.38 27.34
CA TRP A 195 2.08 9.63 28.20
C TRP A 195 1.03 10.49 28.88
N ASP A 196 1.32 11.78 29.11
CA ASP A 196 0.36 12.78 29.59
C ASP A 196 -0.86 12.96 28.66
N ARG A 197 -0.71 12.67 27.37
CA ARG A 197 -1.80 12.67 26.40
C ARG A 197 -2.54 11.34 26.39
N VAL A 198 -1.80 10.24 26.29
CA VAL A 198 -2.34 8.88 26.24
C VAL A 198 -3.13 8.56 27.51
N GLU A 199 -2.68 9.00 28.68
CA GLU A 199 -3.39 8.84 29.94
C GLU A 199 -4.80 9.40 29.89
N LYS A 200 -5.01 10.59 29.32
CA LYS A 200 -6.35 11.20 29.23
C LYS A 200 -7.29 10.36 28.37
N ALA A 201 -6.80 9.83 27.24
CA ALA A 201 -7.56 8.93 26.39
C ALA A 201 -7.88 7.61 27.11
N TYR A 202 -6.87 7.00 27.75
CA TYR A 202 -7.03 5.77 28.52
C TYR A 202 -8.06 5.93 29.65
N ARG A 203 -7.97 7.02 30.44
CA ARG A 203 -8.90 7.28 31.56
C ARG A 203 -10.34 7.48 31.06
N ALA A 204 -10.54 8.16 29.95
CA ALA A 204 -11.87 8.30 29.35
C ALA A 204 -12.46 6.95 28.95
N ILE A 205 -11.67 6.06 28.35
CA ILE A 205 -12.10 4.74 27.89
C ILE A 205 -12.26 3.76 29.06
N ALA A 206 -11.26 3.68 29.95
CA ALA A 206 -11.20 2.67 31.00
C ALA A 206 -12.05 3.02 32.24
N PHE A 207 -12.17 4.31 32.57
CA PHE A 207 -12.81 4.75 33.82
C PHE A 207 -13.97 5.73 33.63
N GLY A 208 -14.19 6.23 32.38
CA GLY A 208 -15.20 7.27 32.14
C GLY A 208 -14.83 8.62 32.72
N GLU A 209 -13.52 8.90 32.82
CA GLU A 209 -12.97 10.16 33.34
C GLU A 209 -12.63 11.10 32.17
N GLY A 210 -13.27 12.27 32.11
CA GLY A 210 -13.06 13.25 31.05
C GLY A 210 -14.12 14.34 31.08
N ILE A 211 -14.18 15.16 30.04
CA ILE A 211 -15.30 16.06 29.83
C ILE A 211 -16.57 15.23 29.69
N GLN A 212 -17.68 15.67 30.24
CA GLN A 212 -18.95 14.95 30.20
C GLN A 212 -19.90 15.63 29.18
N ALA A 213 -20.55 14.84 28.35
CA ALA A 213 -21.57 15.31 27.43
C ALA A 213 -22.66 14.23 27.23
N GLU A 214 -23.87 14.62 26.91
CA GLU A 214 -24.96 13.67 26.65
C GLU A 214 -25.05 13.26 25.16
N CYS A 215 -24.60 14.13 24.25
CA CYS A 215 -24.63 13.90 22.81
C CYS A 215 -23.22 14.02 22.21
N PRO A 216 -22.72 12.99 21.51
CA PRO A 216 -21.37 13.03 20.94
C PRO A 216 -21.24 14.08 19.82
N TYR A 217 -22.26 14.31 19.02
CA TYR A 217 -22.28 15.33 17.96
C TYR A 217 -22.18 16.74 18.56
N ASP A 218 -23.00 17.04 19.57
CA ASP A 218 -23.01 18.35 20.21
C ASP A 218 -21.72 18.62 20.97
N ALA A 219 -21.10 17.59 21.55
CA ALA A 219 -19.79 17.69 22.21
C ALA A 219 -18.70 18.15 21.23
N VAL A 220 -18.67 17.56 20.02
CA VAL A 220 -17.70 17.94 18.99
C VAL A 220 -17.99 19.36 18.46
N LYS A 221 -19.26 19.71 18.25
CA LYS A 221 -19.65 21.07 17.82
C LYS A 221 -19.28 22.13 18.87
N ALA A 222 -19.50 21.85 20.14
CA ALA A 222 -19.11 22.74 21.23
C ALA A 222 -17.58 22.92 21.33
N SER A 223 -16.80 21.91 20.99
CA SER A 223 -15.35 22.02 20.85
C SER A 223 -14.96 22.97 19.71
N TYR A 224 -15.64 22.88 18.56
CA TYR A 224 -15.39 23.77 17.41
C TYR A 224 -15.72 25.23 17.72
N GLU A 225 -16.74 25.50 18.51
CA GLU A 225 -17.06 26.84 18.99
C GLU A 225 -15.94 27.47 19.85
N GLN A 226 -15.06 26.61 20.41
CA GLN A 226 -13.87 27.02 21.14
C GLN A 226 -12.60 27.00 20.27
N GLU A 227 -12.74 26.89 18.94
CA GLU A 227 -11.65 26.75 17.97
C GLU A 227 -10.74 25.52 18.22
N VAL A 228 -11.27 24.49 18.91
CA VAL A 228 -10.59 23.21 19.14
C VAL A 228 -11.19 22.19 18.17
N TYR A 229 -10.46 21.92 17.10
CA TYR A 229 -10.91 21.05 16.00
C TYR A 229 -10.53 19.58 16.23
N ASP A 230 -10.96 18.71 15.35
CA ASP A 230 -10.94 17.25 15.42
C ASP A 230 -9.70 16.66 16.10
N GLU A 231 -8.51 16.97 15.59
CA GLU A 231 -7.25 16.42 16.09
C GLU A 231 -7.05 16.66 17.59
N PHE A 232 -7.55 17.79 18.11
CA PHE A 232 -7.30 18.28 19.45
C PHE A 232 -8.50 18.21 20.39
N VAL A 233 -9.62 17.64 19.96
CA VAL A 233 -10.81 17.46 20.80
C VAL A 233 -10.43 16.73 22.09
N VAL A 234 -10.66 17.38 23.22
CA VAL A 234 -10.32 16.83 24.54
C VAL A 234 -11.17 15.58 24.81
N PRO A 235 -10.60 14.52 25.41
CA PRO A 235 -11.37 13.31 25.71
C PRO A 235 -12.67 13.60 26.45
N THR A 236 -13.78 13.27 25.80
CA THR A 236 -15.14 13.53 26.25
C THR A 236 -15.89 12.21 26.38
N VAL A 237 -16.44 11.96 27.55
CA VAL A 237 -17.23 10.78 27.90
C VAL A 237 -18.71 11.07 27.66
N ILE A 238 -19.37 10.18 26.96
CA ILE A 238 -20.81 10.31 26.70
C ILE A 238 -21.59 9.71 27.85
N MET A 239 -22.44 10.53 28.45
CA MET A 239 -23.23 10.20 29.62
C MET A 239 -24.63 9.75 29.24
N ARG A 240 -25.15 8.76 29.96
CA ARG A 240 -26.55 8.34 29.91
C ARG A 240 -27.06 8.14 31.35
N ASP A 241 -28.17 8.73 31.65
CA ASP A 241 -28.79 8.67 32.99
C ASP A 241 -27.81 9.03 34.12
N GLY A 242 -26.95 10.03 33.87
CA GLY A 242 -25.95 10.53 34.84
C GLY A 242 -24.74 9.62 35.06
N LYS A 243 -24.55 8.61 34.19
CA LYS A 243 -23.41 7.68 34.24
C LYS A 243 -22.72 7.61 32.87
N PRO A 244 -21.41 7.26 32.79
CA PRO A 244 -20.77 6.93 31.53
C PRO A 244 -21.59 5.87 30.76
N THR A 245 -21.76 6.06 29.45
CA THR A 245 -22.42 5.06 28.58
C THR A 245 -21.76 3.70 28.73
N ALA A 246 -20.45 3.65 28.78
CA ALA A 246 -19.67 2.45 29.08
C ALA A 246 -18.28 2.79 29.57
N THR A 247 -17.69 1.87 30.35
CA THR A 247 -16.28 1.83 30.72
C THR A 247 -15.78 0.41 30.52
N VAL A 248 -14.47 0.24 30.29
CA VAL A 248 -13.86 -1.09 30.11
C VAL A 248 -13.73 -1.80 31.45
N ASN A 249 -14.21 -3.04 31.55
CA ASN A 249 -14.16 -3.89 32.73
C ASN A 249 -13.43 -5.21 32.43
N ASP A 250 -13.06 -5.92 33.48
CA ASP A 250 -12.50 -7.28 33.34
C ASP A 250 -13.50 -8.20 32.65
N GLY A 251 -12.99 -8.98 31.70
CA GLY A 251 -13.81 -9.89 30.88
C GLY A 251 -14.38 -9.26 29.60
N ASP A 252 -14.26 -7.95 29.41
CA ASP A 252 -14.66 -7.31 28.17
C ASP A 252 -13.73 -7.68 27.00
N SER A 253 -14.17 -7.41 25.77
CA SER A 253 -13.35 -7.48 24.58
C SER A 253 -13.13 -6.10 24.00
N ILE A 254 -11.92 -5.86 23.51
CA ILE A 254 -11.54 -4.63 22.81
C ILE A 254 -11.07 -4.99 21.40
N ILE A 255 -11.55 -4.28 20.39
CA ILE A 255 -11.02 -4.35 19.02
C ILE A 255 -10.54 -2.96 18.61
N PHE A 256 -9.25 -2.82 18.33
CA PHE A 256 -8.64 -1.61 17.79
C PHE A 256 -8.56 -1.73 16.26
N PHE A 257 -9.38 -0.96 15.54
CA PHE A 257 -9.53 -1.13 14.09
C PHE A 257 -8.56 -0.31 13.22
N ASN A 258 -7.55 0.32 13.80
CA ASN A 258 -6.46 0.89 13.03
C ASN A 258 -5.58 -0.23 12.43
N PHE A 259 -5.24 -0.12 11.14
CA PHE A 259 -4.33 -1.06 10.48
C PHE A 259 -2.87 -0.56 10.40
N ARG A 260 -2.62 0.76 10.56
CA ARG A 260 -1.27 1.32 10.61
C ARG A 260 -0.76 1.35 12.05
N PRO A 261 0.43 0.74 12.32
CA PRO A 261 0.87 0.45 13.70
C PRO A 261 1.48 1.63 14.45
N ASP A 262 2.12 2.62 13.77
CA ASP A 262 2.99 3.61 14.39
C ASP A 262 2.33 4.42 15.53
N ARG A 263 1.05 4.75 15.41
CA ARG A 263 0.27 5.51 16.38
C ARG A 263 -0.70 4.66 17.22
N ALA A 264 -0.64 3.33 17.07
CA ALA A 264 -1.49 2.42 17.82
C ALA A 264 -0.78 1.78 19.03
N ARG A 265 0.56 1.83 19.07
CA ARG A 265 1.39 1.12 20.03
C ARG A 265 1.16 1.57 21.47
N GLU A 266 1.12 2.87 21.74
CA GLU A 266 1.15 3.42 23.10
C GLU A 266 -0.12 3.09 23.88
N ILE A 267 -1.29 3.37 23.34
CA ILE A 267 -2.55 3.03 24.01
C ILE A 267 -2.75 1.52 24.13
N THR A 268 -2.25 0.73 23.13
CA THR A 268 -2.25 -0.73 23.22
C THR A 268 -1.36 -1.22 24.36
N ARG A 269 -0.17 -0.64 24.55
CA ARG A 269 0.69 -0.95 25.71
C ARG A 269 0.00 -0.64 27.02
N ALA A 270 -0.70 0.50 27.11
CA ALA A 270 -1.44 0.88 28.31
C ALA A 270 -2.50 -0.15 28.72
N PHE A 271 -3.16 -0.82 27.75
CA PHE A 271 -4.13 -1.89 28.04
C PHE A 271 -3.49 -3.27 28.22
N CYS A 272 -2.45 -3.59 27.47
CA CYS A 272 -1.97 -4.96 27.29
C CYS A 272 -0.70 -5.31 28.07
N ALA A 273 0.22 -4.37 28.27
CA ALA A 273 1.50 -4.67 28.93
C ALA A 273 1.28 -5.11 30.39
N ASP A 274 1.97 -6.16 30.85
CA ASP A 274 1.92 -6.59 32.23
C ASP A 274 2.62 -5.57 33.14
N GLU A 275 3.81 -5.12 32.75
CA GLU A 275 4.54 -4.02 33.35
C GLU A 275 4.37 -2.77 32.50
N PHE A 276 3.98 -1.66 33.10
CA PHE A 276 3.72 -0.40 32.42
C PHE A 276 4.08 0.79 33.32
N ASP A 277 4.90 1.66 32.82
CA ASP A 277 5.48 2.80 33.52
C ASP A 277 5.13 4.18 32.93
N GLY A 278 4.27 4.22 31.90
CA GLY A 278 3.89 5.46 31.22
C GLY A 278 3.08 6.41 32.11
N PHE A 279 2.15 5.87 32.89
CA PHE A 279 1.32 6.58 33.86
C PHE A 279 0.70 5.59 34.87
N ASP A 280 0.14 6.08 35.97
CA ASP A 280 -0.59 5.22 36.88
C ASP A 280 -1.96 4.83 36.30
N ARG A 281 -2.04 3.63 35.74
CA ARG A 281 -3.28 3.05 35.18
C ARG A 281 -4.07 2.22 36.22
N GLY A 282 -3.55 2.09 37.46
CA GLY A 282 -4.03 1.11 38.43
C GLY A 282 -3.80 -0.34 37.99
N GLU A 283 -4.65 -1.26 38.42
CA GLU A 283 -4.61 -2.65 37.98
C GLU A 283 -4.97 -2.77 36.48
N ARG A 284 -4.19 -3.57 35.76
CA ARG A 284 -4.46 -3.84 34.32
C ARG A 284 -5.84 -4.49 34.15
N LYS A 285 -6.64 -3.93 33.29
CA LYS A 285 -7.92 -4.54 32.87
C LYS A 285 -7.66 -5.86 32.15
N LYS A 286 -8.28 -6.94 32.61
CA LYS A 286 -8.16 -8.29 32.01
C LYS A 286 -9.16 -8.43 30.87
N VAL A 287 -8.78 -7.99 29.68
CA VAL A 287 -9.63 -7.97 28.49
C VAL A 287 -9.10 -8.91 27.41
N THR A 288 -9.97 -9.37 26.53
CA THR A 288 -9.58 -9.94 25.24
C THR A 288 -9.32 -8.80 24.28
N TYR A 289 -8.05 -8.58 23.91
CA TYR A 289 -7.63 -7.43 23.13
C TYR A 289 -7.20 -7.85 21.73
N ILE A 290 -7.85 -7.30 20.71
CA ILE A 290 -7.58 -7.58 19.30
C ILE A 290 -7.05 -6.31 18.62
N CYS A 291 -5.84 -6.42 18.04
CA CYS A 291 -5.29 -5.45 17.11
C CYS A 291 -5.68 -5.82 15.68
N PHE A 292 -6.03 -4.85 14.84
CA PHE A 292 -6.25 -5.17 13.42
C PHE A 292 -4.98 -5.72 12.77
N THR A 293 -3.84 -5.08 12.99
CA THR A 293 -2.55 -5.57 12.48
C THR A 293 -1.56 -5.74 13.64
N GLU A 294 -0.39 -6.30 13.36
CA GLU A 294 0.68 -6.39 14.35
C GLU A 294 1.28 -5.01 14.61
N TYR A 295 0.93 -4.40 15.75
CA TYR A 295 1.45 -3.09 16.12
C TYR A 295 2.86 -3.14 16.68
N ASP A 296 3.15 -4.15 17.49
CA ASP A 296 4.48 -4.41 18.05
C ASP A 296 4.50 -5.81 18.66
N VAL A 297 5.43 -6.63 18.20
CA VAL A 297 5.58 -8.02 18.67
C VAL A 297 5.94 -8.14 20.15
N THR A 298 6.46 -7.06 20.76
CA THR A 298 6.84 -7.03 22.18
C THR A 298 5.66 -6.76 23.12
N ILE A 299 4.49 -6.38 22.60
CA ILE A 299 3.29 -6.14 23.41
C ILE A 299 2.62 -7.48 23.71
N PRO A 300 2.51 -7.90 24.99
CA PRO A 300 1.84 -9.14 25.37
C PRO A 300 0.30 -8.98 25.38
N ASN A 301 -0.40 -10.06 25.70
CA ASN A 301 -1.85 -10.09 26.01
C ASN A 301 -2.74 -9.49 24.90
N LYS A 302 -2.32 -9.62 23.64
CA LYS A 302 -3.08 -9.22 22.45
C LYS A 302 -3.13 -10.32 21.42
N GLU A 303 -4.07 -10.22 20.51
CA GLU A 303 -4.13 -11.01 19.30
C GLU A 303 -4.22 -10.09 18.07
N VAL A 304 -3.92 -10.63 16.91
CA VAL A 304 -3.87 -9.88 15.64
C VAL A 304 -4.88 -10.48 14.68
N ALA A 305 -5.79 -9.65 14.17
CA ALA A 305 -6.81 -10.09 13.23
C ALA A 305 -6.25 -10.28 11.81
N PHE A 306 -5.44 -9.34 11.34
CA PHE A 306 -4.89 -9.34 9.98
C PHE A 306 -3.36 -9.40 10.04
N ASN A 307 -2.82 -10.60 10.16
CA ASN A 307 -1.39 -10.80 10.16
C ASN A 307 -0.77 -10.39 8.82
N LYS A 308 0.51 -9.97 8.84
CA LYS A 308 1.27 -9.69 7.63
C LYS A 308 1.31 -10.96 6.78
N VAL A 309 0.89 -10.85 5.53
CA VAL A 309 0.96 -11.96 4.57
C VAL A 309 2.41 -12.09 4.11
N GLU A 310 3.04 -13.23 4.40
CA GLU A 310 4.33 -13.58 3.82
C GLU A 310 4.18 -13.84 2.32
N ILE A 311 4.94 -13.12 1.51
CA ILE A 311 4.94 -13.31 0.06
C ILE A 311 5.97 -14.39 -0.27
N LYS A 312 5.51 -15.64 -0.37
CA LYS A 312 6.33 -16.82 -0.71
C LYS A 312 6.30 -17.09 -2.21
N ASN A 313 7.32 -17.78 -2.70
CA ASN A 313 7.48 -18.12 -4.10
C ASN A 313 7.40 -16.89 -5.01
N THR A 314 8.15 -15.84 -4.63
CA THR A 314 8.40 -14.71 -5.52
C THR A 314 9.15 -15.16 -6.78
N PHE A 315 9.17 -14.34 -7.82
CA PHE A 315 9.91 -14.66 -9.04
C PHE A 315 11.39 -14.95 -8.77
N GLY A 316 12.03 -14.16 -7.88
CA GLY A 316 13.41 -14.40 -7.47
C GLY A 316 13.64 -15.73 -6.77
N GLU A 317 12.75 -16.10 -5.83
CA GLU A 317 12.80 -17.40 -5.14
C GLU A 317 12.53 -18.56 -6.12
N PHE A 318 11.58 -18.39 -7.04
CA PHE A 318 11.28 -19.38 -8.07
C PHE A 318 12.51 -19.65 -8.96
N LEU A 319 13.17 -18.60 -9.48
CA LEU A 319 14.38 -18.73 -10.28
C LEU A 319 15.50 -19.45 -9.49
N ALA A 320 15.69 -19.08 -8.23
CA ALA A 320 16.66 -19.74 -7.34
C ALA A 320 16.35 -21.24 -7.16
N SER A 321 15.06 -21.59 -6.99
CA SER A 321 14.62 -22.98 -6.85
C SER A 321 14.90 -23.85 -8.09
N LYS A 322 15.00 -23.20 -9.27
CA LYS A 322 15.36 -23.84 -10.54
C LYS A 322 16.87 -23.81 -10.82
N GLY A 323 17.68 -23.23 -9.90
CA GLY A 323 19.12 -23.06 -10.09
C GLY A 323 19.50 -22.04 -11.16
N LEU A 324 18.56 -21.17 -11.56
CA LEU A 324 18.75 -20.14 -12.57
C LEU A 324 19.49 -18.92 -12.00
N LYS A 325 20.29 -18.27 -12.83
CA LYS A 325 21.06 -17.08 -12.47
C LYS A 325 20.29 -15.82 -12.88
N GLN A 326 20.25 -14.85 -11.95
CA GLN A 326 19.52 -13.61 -12.19
C GLN A 326 20.35 -12.38 -11.84
N ALA A 327 20.16 -11.29 -12.57
CA ALA A 327 20.73 -9.98 -12.29
C ALA A 327 19.63 -8.96 -11.96
N ARG A 328 19.91 -8.07 -11.00
CA ARG A 328 19.08 -6.91 -10.64
C ARG A 328 19.91 -5.66 -10.88
N ILE A 329 19.45 -4.77 -11.76
CA ILE A 329 20.20 -3.61 -12.22
C ILE A 329 19.34 -2.36 -12.02
N ALA A 330 19.85 -1.38 -11.28
CA ALA A 330 19.24 -0.06 -11.15
C ALA A 330 20.24 0.96 -10.62
N GLU A 331 19.92 2.24 -10.79
CA GLU A 331 20.60 3.29 -10.05
C GLU A 331 20.00 3.46 -8.63
N THR A 332 20.71 4.20 -7.76
CA THR A 332 20.41 4.29 -6.31
C THR A 332 18.94 4.50 -5.99
N GLU A 333 18.25 5.41 -6.71
CA GLU A 333 16.85 5.77 -6.45
C GLU A 333 15.88 4.59 -6.63
N LYS A 334 16.22 3.64 -7.48
CA LYS A 334 15.36 2.49 -7.79
C LYS A 334 15.97 1.13 -7.44
N TYR A 335 17.12 1.14 -6.75
CA TYR A 335 17.78 -0.11 -6.34
C TYR A 335 16.92 -0.97 -5.41
N ALA A 336 16.32 -0.36 -4.38
CA ALA A 336 15.44 -1.08 -3.46
C ALA A 336 14.21 -1.66 -4.17
N HIS A 337 13.74 -1.01 -5.25
CA HIS A 337 12.58 -1.47 -6.00
C HIS A 337 12.84 -2.78 -6.75
N VAL A 338 13.97 -2.90 -7.44
CA VAL A 338 14.34 -4.14 -8.14
C VAL A 338 14.91 -5.23 -7.21
N THR A 339 15.15 -4.92 -5.93
CA THR A 339 15.69 -5.87 -4.92
C THR A 339 14.68 -6.15 -3.83
N PHE A 340 14.61 -5.33 -2.79
CA PHE A 340 13.77 -5.53 -1.61
C PHE A 340 12.27 -5.69 -1.95
N PHE A 341 11.70 -4.71 -2.68
CA PHE A 341 10.27 -4.76 -3.01
C PHE A 341 9.95 -5.88 -4.01
N PHE A 342 10.77 -6.06 -5.03
CA PHE A 342 10.60 -7.14 -6.00
C PHE A 342 10.72 -8.55 -5.36
N ASN A 343 11.49 -8.67 -4.28
CA ASN A 343 11.63 -9.89 -3.49
C ASN A 343 10.57 -10.00 -2.36
N GLY A 344 9.45 -9.27 -2.46
CA GLY A 344 8.34 -9.36 -1.51
C GLY A 344 8.66 -8.81 -0.11
N GLY A 345 9.58 -7.85 0.00
CA GLY A 345 10.00 -7.24 1.26
C GLY A 345 11.10 -8.01 1.98
N VAL A 346 11.87 -8.82 1.26
CA VAL A 346 13.03 -9.56 1.78
C VAL A 346 14.33 -8.89 1.29
N GLU A 347 15.17 -8.45 2.24
CA GLU A 347 16.44 -7.75 1.93
C GLU A 347 17.52 -8.69 1.39
N ALA A 348 17.57 -9.92 1.91
CA ALA A 348 18.59 -10.89 1.51
C ALA A 348 18.45 -11.28 0.02
N PRO A 349 19.54 -11.31 -0.74
CA PRO A 349 19.50 -11.78 -2.12
C PRO A 349 19.16 -13.28 -2.19
N ASN A 350 18.41 -13.65 -3.21
CA ASN A 350 18.14 -15.06 -3.49
C ASN A 350 19.41 -15.80 -3.96
N PRO A 351 19.54 -17.12 -3.76
CA PRO A 351 20.63 -17.89 -4.36
C PRO A 351 20.70 -17.64 -5.87
N GLY A 352 21.88 -17.24 -6.37
CA GLY A 352 22.08 -16.93 -7.79
C GLY A 352 21.62 -15.55 -8.23
N GLU A 353 21.25 -14.66 -7.30
CA GLU A 353 20.90 -13.26 -7.55
C GLU A 353 22.14 -12.36 -7.38
N ASP A 354 22.56 -11.74 -8.47
CA ASP A 354 23.57 -10.68 -8.46
C ASP A 354 22.88 -9.31 -8.50
N ARG A 355 23.41 -8.37 -7.73
CA ARG A 355 22.88 -7.01 -7.62
C ARG A 355 23.90 -6.02 -8.16
N ILE A 356 23.54 -5.25 -9.17
CA ILE A 356 24.37 -4.28 -9.87
C ILE A 356 23.80 -2.90 -9.60
N LEU A 357 24.41 -2.19 -8.66
CA LEU A 357 24.05 -0.82 -8.29
C LEU A 357 24.90 0.18 -9.05
N VAL A 358 24.25 1.16 -9.67
CA VAL A 358 24.88 2.36 -10.22
C VAL A 358 24.50 3.54 -9.34
N ASN A 359 25.45 4.40 -8.98
CA ASN A 359 25.14 5.56 -8.15
C ASN A 359 24.36 6.61 -8.94
N SER A 360 23.25 7.10 -8.36
CA SER A 360 22.55 8.27 -8.91
C SER A 360 23.41 9.54 -8.79
N PRO A 361 23.27 10.51 -9.70
CA PRO A 361 24.05 11.74 -9.65
C PRO A 361 23.70 12.56 -8.40
N LYS A 362 24.74 13.19 -7.82
CA LYS A 362 24.59 14.05 -6.64
C LYS A 362 24.17 15.46 -7.05
N VAL A 363 22.90 15.65 -7.42
CA VAL A 363 22.29 16.94 -7.76
C VAL A 363 21.16 17.24 -6.79
N ALA A 364 20.76 18.51 -6.67
CA ALA A 364 19.68 18.91 -5.76
C ALA A 364 18.33 18.38 -6.23
N THR A 365 18.07 18.45 -7.53
CA THR A 365 16.87 17.93 -8.20
C THR A 365 17.28 17.36 -9.56
N TYR A 366 16.56 16.36 -10.06
CA TYR A 366 16.99 15.63 -11.27
C TYR A 366 16.66 16.35 -12.59
N ASP A 367 15.91 17.44 -12.57
CA ASP A 367 15.79 18.36 -13.73
C ASP A 367 17.14 19.00 -14.12
N LEU A 368 18.08 19.11 -13.17
CA LEU A 368 19.43 19.60 -13.42
C LEU A 368 20.32 18.59 -14.17
N LYS A 369 19.96 17.31 -14.15
CA LYS A 369 20.63 16.22 -14.86
C LYS A 369 19.62 15.15 -15.28
N PRO A 370 18.80 15.41 -16.31
CA PRO A 370 17.69 14.52 -16.70
C PRO A 370 18.09 13.12 -17.12
N GLU A 371 19.30 12.96 -17.72
CA GLU A 371 19.84 11.65 -18.07
C GLU A 371 20.20 10.81 -16.84
N MET A 372 20.29 11.43 -15.65
CA MET A 372 20.66 10.77 -14.40
C MET A 372 21.88 9.85 -14.60
N SER A 373 21.77 8.56 -14.30
CA SER A 373 22.79 7.55 -14.57
C SER A 373 22.37 6.53 -15.61
N ALA A 374 21.37 6.85 -16.45
CA ALA A 374 20.77 5.90 -17.40
C ALA A 374 21.81 5.27 -18.35
N TYR A 375 22.76 6.04 -18.86
CA TYR A 375 23.79 5.54 -19.78
C TYR A 375 24.72 4.51 -19.12
N GLU A 376 25.12 4.75 -17.86
CA GLU A 376 25.95 3.80 -17.10
C GLU A 376 25.13 2.54 -16.73
N VAL A 377 23.87 2.69 -16.35
CA VAL A 377 22.93 1.59 -16.13
C VAL A 377 22.77 0.76 -17.42
N CYS A 378 22.65 1.43 -18.56
CA CYS A 378 22.58 0.78 -19.88
C CYS A 378 23.86 0.02 -20.21
N ASP A 379 25.04 0.57 -19.93
CA ASP A 379 26.32 -0.12 -20.14
C ASP A 379 26.37 -1.42 -19.32
N LYS A 380 25.95 -1.38 -18.05
CA LYS A 380 25.85 -2.57 -17.20
C LYS A 380 24.82 -3.58 -17.70
N LEU A 381 23.70 -3.12 -18.23
CA LEU A 381 22.68 -3.98 -18.82
C LEU A 381 23.22 -4.69 -20.07
N VAL A 382 23.86 -3.96 -20.99
CA VAL A 382 24.45 -4.53 -22.22
C VAL A 382 25.54 -5.55 -21.87
N GLU A 383 26.41 -5.22 -20.89
CA GLU A 383 27.41 -6.14 -20.36
C GLU A 383 26.77 -7.43 -19.81
N ALA A 384 25.71 -7.29 -19.00
CA ALA A 384 24.98 -8.42 -18.41
C ALA A 384 24.31 -9.30 -19.50
N ILE A 385 23.66 -8.70 -20.50
CA ILE A 385 23.04 -9.41 -21.63
C ILE A 385 24.08 -10.25 -22.40
N LYS A 386 25.26 -9.68 -22.69
CA LYS A 386 26.31 -10.33 -23.48
C LYS A 386 27.19 -11.27 -22.67
N SER A 387 27.05 -11.31 -21.34
CA SER A 387 27.98 -12.03 -20.45
C SER A 387 27.85 -13.57 -20.47
N ASP A 388 26.80 -14.13 -21.08
CA ASP A 388 26.46 -15.57 -21.01
C ASP A 388 26.26 -16.11 -19.55
N LYS A 389 26.10 -15.21 -18.59
CA LYS A 389 26.02 -15.54 -17.15
C LYS A 389 24.59 -15.73 -16.67
N TYR A 390 23.69 -14.84 -17.08
CA TYR A 390 22.35 -14.73 -16.52
C TYR A 390 21.29 -15.39 -17.39
N ASP A 391 20.33 -16.06 -16.74
CA ASP A 391 19.13 -16.58 -17.37
C ASP A 391 18.03 -15.51 -17.38
N VAL A 392 18.00 -14.66 -16.35
CA VAL A 392 17.04 -13.57 -16.21
C VAL A 392 17.74 -12.28 -15.79
N ILE A 393 17.33 -11.16 -16.37
CA ILE A 393 17.81 -9.82 -15.99
C ILE A 393 16.61 -8.93 -15.71
N ILE A 394 16.58 -8.29 -14.55
CA ILE A 394 15.55 -7.32 -14.16
C ILE A 394 16.24 -5.97 -14.01
N ILE A 395 15.76 -4.98 -14.77
CA ILE A 395 16.37 -3.65 -14.86
C ILE A 395 15.31 -2.57 -14.71
N ASN A 396 15.64 -1.48 -14.01
CA ASN A 396 14.83 -0.29 -13.90
C ASN A 396 15.61 0.95 -14.36
N PHE A 397 14.98 1.74 -15.26
CA PHE A 397 15.40 3.09 -15.60
C PHE A 397 14.55 4.09 -14.83
N ALA A 398 15.19 4.84 -13.92
CA ALA A 398 14.53 5.73 -12.96
C ALA A 398 14.03 7.05 -13.56
N ASN A 399 14.53 7.43 -14.73
CA ASN A 399 14.48 8.80 -15.24
C ASN A 399 13.06 9.36 -15.42
N PRO A 400 12.09 8.66 -16.07
CA PRO A 400 10.78 9.24 -16.31
C PRO A 400 10.06 9.60 -15.01
N ASP A 401 10.20 8.77 -13.97
CA ASP A 401 9.61 9.03 -12.65
C ASP A 401 10.31 10.15 -11.91
N MET A 402 11.62 10.00 -11.69
CA MET A 402 12.39 10.92 -10.85
C MET A 402 12.44 12.34 -11.41
N VAL A 403 12.54 12.49 -12.73
CA VAL A 403 12.50 13.81 -13.38
C VAL A 403 11.05 14.31 -13.49
N GLY A 404 10.09 13.44 -13.74
CA GLY A 404 8.66 13.77 -13.74
C GLY A 404 8.20 14.43 -12.45
N HIS A 405 8.68 13.96 -11.30
CA HIS A 405 8.40 14.55 -9.98
C HIS A 405 8.85 16.01 -9.83
N THR A 406 9.76 16.49 -10.67
CA THR A 406 10.19 17.90 -10.65
C THR A 406 9.16 18.85 -11.29
N GLY A 407 8.25 18.33 -12.12
CA GLY A 407 7.29 19.13 -12.89
C GLY A 407 7.92 19.97 -14.00
N VAL A 408 9.22 19.77 -14.29
CA VAL A 408 9.94 20.51 -15.34
C VAL A 408 9.84 19.75 -16.67
N GLU A 409 8.88 20.10 -17.49
CA GLU A 409 8.53 19.41 -18.74
C GLU A 409 9.73 19.22 -19.69
N SER A 410 10.51 20.29 -19.93
CA SER A 410 11.68 20.22 -20.81
C SER A 410 12.79 19.27 -20.29
N ALA A 411 12.85 19.05 -18.99
CA ALA A 411 13.74 18.06 -18.37
C ALA A 411 13.15 16.65 -18.50
N ALA A 412 11.86 16.48 -18.27
CA ALA A 412 11.18 15.19 -18.43
C ALA A 412 11.28 14.67 -19.87
N ILE A 413 11.14 15.55 -20.87
CA ILE A 413 11.37 15.19 -22.29
C ILE A 413 12.78 14.63 -22.50
N LYS A 414 13.83 15.31 -22.00
CA LYS A 414 15.20 14.84 -22.10
C LYS A 414 15.45 13.52 -21.37
N ALA A 415 14.79 13.34 -20.22
CA ALA A 415 14.85 12.09 -19.46
C ALA A 415 14.29 10.91 -20.28
N VAL A 416 13.14 11.09 -20.93
CA VAL A 416 12.52 10.10 -21.80
C VAL A 416 13.40 9.81 -23.04
N GLU A 417 13.98 10.83 -23.68
CA GLU A 417 14.90 10.68 -24.83
C GLU A 417 16.17 9.89 -24.45
N ALA A 418 16.73 10.13 -23.25
CA ALA A 418 17.88 9.38 -22.75
C ALA A 418 17.53 7.90 -22.55
N VAL A 419 16.37 7.62 -22.00
CA VAL A 419 15.88 6.25 -21.80
C VAL A 419 15.60 5.57 -23.15
N ASP A 420 15.00 6.25 -24.11
CA ASP A 420 14.78 5.72 -25.48
C ASP A 420 16.08 5.25 -26.13
N THR A 421 17.15 6.06 -26.00
CA THR A 421 18.49 5.70 -26.49
C THR A 421 19.01 4.42 -25.81
N CYS A 422 18.81 4.30 -24.51
CA CYS A 422 19.20 3.10 -23.74
C CYS A 422 18.41 1.87 -24.15
N VAL A 423 17.10 2.02 -24.37
CA VAL A 423 16.22 0.95 -24.85
C VAL A 423 16.71 0.42 -26.20
N GLY A 424 17.05 1.31 -27.14
CA GLY A 424 17.59 0.93 -28.45
C GLY A 424 18.84 0.07 -28.32
N ARG A 425 19.83 0.53 -27.52
CA ARG A 425 21.11 -0.18 -27.27
C ARG A 425 20.88 -1.57 -26.63
N ALA A 426 19.99 -1.64 -25.65
CA ALA A 426 19.68 -2.89 -24.96
C ALA A 426 19.00 -3.91 -25.90
N VAL A 427 18.07 -3.47 -26.75
CA VAL A 427 17.36 -4.33 -27.70
C VAL A 427 18.32 -4.85 -28.79
N GLU A 428 19.26 -4.02 -29.26
CA GLU A 428 20.30 -4.47 -30.18
C GLU A 428 21.17 -5.57 -29.53
N ALA A 429 21.67 -5.33 -28.32
CA ALA A 429 22.47 -6.32 -27.59
C ALA A 429 21.68 -7.62 -27.35
N LEU A 430 20.39 -7.52 -27.04
CA LEU A 430 19.51 -8.67 -26.81
C LEU A 430 19.38 -9.53 -28.08
N LYS A 431 19.19 -8.89 -29.24
CA LYS A 431 19.09 -9.60 -30.56
C LYS A 431 20.37 -10.34 -30.92
N GLU A 432 21.54 -9.77 -30.60
CA GLU A 432 22.85 -10.42 -30.88
C GLU A 432 22.99 -11.78 -30.17
N VAL A 433 22.34 -11.95 -28.98
CA VAL A 433 22.40 -13.19 -28.19
C VAL A 433 21.10 -14.02 -28.29
N ASP A 434 20.19 -13.66 -29.20
CA ASP A 434 18.87 -14.29 -29.37
C ASP A 434 18.06 -14.34 -28.07
N GLY A 435 18.24 -13.33 -27.20
CA GLY A 435 17.48 -13.15 -25.97
C GLY A 435 16.07 -12.63 -26.22
N GLN A 436 15.24 -12.63 -25.18
CA GLN A 436 13.84 -12.18 -25.22
C GLN A 436 13.55 -11.17 -24.09
N MET A 437 12.55 -10.30 -24.29
CA MET A 437 12.29 -9.22 -23.33
C MET A 437 10.80 -8.90 -23.22
N ILE A 438 10.37 -8.54 -22.01
CA ILE A 438 9.20 -7.70 -21.77
C ILE A 438 9.70 -6.32 -21.35
N LEU A 439 9.29 -5.29 -22.07
CA LEU A 439 9.41 -3.89 -21.67
C LEU A 439 8.09 -3.46 -21.05
N CYS A 440 8.13 -2.85 -19.85
CA CYS A 440 6.96 -2.34 -19.17
C CYS A 440 7.29 -1.04 -18.40
N ALA A 441 6.30 -0.47 -17.74
CA ALA A 441 6.46 0.49 -16.66
C ALA A 441 5.69 0.01 -15.44
N ASP A 442 5.97 0.58 -14.29
CA ASP A 442 5.37 0.20 -13.00
C ASP A 442 4.20 1.12 -12.59
N HIS A 443 4.16 2.35 -13.09
CA HIS A 443 3.09 3.34 -12.98
C HIS A 443 3.32 4.46 -14.00
N GLY A 444 2.40 5.40 -14.10
CA GLY A 444 2.56 6.63 -14.87
C GLY A 444 3.03 7.81 -14.00
N ASN A 445 3.73 8.76 -14.63
CA ASN A 445 4.16 10.03 -14.06
C ASN A 445 4.38 11.07 -15.16
N CYS A 446 5.43 10.88 -16.00
CA CYS A 446 5.88 11.89 -16.95
C CYS A 446 4.98 12.09 -18.18
N GLU A 447 3.99 11.27 -18.39
CA GLU A 447 2.98 11.42 -19.44
C GLU A 447 1.89 12.45 -19.08
N GLN A 448 1.96 13.01 -17.85
CA GLN A 448 1.06 14.06 -17.40
C GLN A 448 1.75 15.00 -16.40
N LEU A 449 2.23 16.15 -16.83
CA LEU A 449 2.96 17.11 -16.01
C LEU A 449 2.12 18.36 -15.64
N VAL A 450 0.84 18.36 -15.99
CA VAL A 450 -0.12 19.40 -15.64
C VAL A 450 -1.43 18.79 -15.15
N ASP A 451 -2.03 19.39 -14.14
CA ASP A 451 -3.43 19.10 -13.81
C ASP A 451 -4.32 19.78 -14.86
N TYR A 452 -4.98 18.99 -15.67
CA TYR A 452 -5.80 19.48 -16.79
C TYR A 452 -7.04 20.28 -16.35
N THR A 453 -7.42 20.23 -15.07
CA THR A 453 -8.55 20.98 -14.52
C THR A 453 -8.12 22.35 -14.04
N THR A 454 -6.98 22.41 -13.34
CA THR A 454 -6.50 23.64 -12.68
C THR A 454 -5.39 24.35 -13.46
N GLY A 455 -4.71 23.64 -14.39
CA GLY A 455 -3.58 24.15 -15.15
C GLY A 455 -2.29 24.30 -14.34
N VAL A 456 -2.25 23.83 -13.08
CA VAL A 456 -1.03 23.89 -12.25
C VAL A 456 -0.12 22.68 -12.54
N PRO A 457 1.19 22.78 -12.27
CA PRO A 457 2.10 21.63 -12.41
C PRO A 457 1.60 20.42 -11.63
N PHE A 458 1.65 19.25 -12.25
CA PHE A 458 1.27 17.98 -11.66
C PHE A 458 2.54 17.12 -11.50
N THR A 459 2.91 16.83 -10.27
CA THR A 459 4.17 16.13 -9.90
C THR A 459 3.93 14.79 -9.23
N ALA A 460 2.67 14.37 -9.13
CA ALA A 460 2.28 13.08 -8.57
C ALA A 460 2.23 12.00 -9.67
N HIS A 461 2.12 10.74 -9.24
CA HIS A 461 1.85 9.64 -10.17
C HIS A 461 0.44 9.75 -10.76
N THR A 462 0.20 9.02 -11.84
CA THR A 462 -1.10 8.99 -12.53
C THR A 462 -1.78 7.63 -12.39
N THR A 463 -3.05 7.58 -12.77
CA THR A 463 -3.79 6.33 -12.92
C THR A 463 -3.79 5.82 -14.37
N ASN A 464 -3.01 6.45 -15.24
CA ASN A 464 -2.92 6.07 -16.64
C ASN A 464 -2.33 4.66 -16.80
N PRO A 465 -2.69 3.93 -17.85
CA PRO A 465 -2.11 2.63 -18.16
C PRO A 465 -0.64 2.74 -18.54
N VAL A 466 0.06 1.61 -18.49
CA VAL A 466 1.49 1.49 -18.82
C VAL A 466 1.70 0.57 -20.03
N PRO A 467 2.82 0.69 -20.77
CA PRO A 467 3.10 -0.20 -21.89
C PRO A 467 3.51 -1.60 -21.42
N PHE A 468 3.05 -2.64 -22.14
CA PHE A 468 3.62 -3.99 -22.11
C PHE A 468 4.00 -4.37 -23.55
N ILE A 469 5.28 -4.59 -23.82
CA ILE A 469 5.81 -4.90 -25.16
C ILE A 469 6.59 -6.20 -25.10
N LEU A 470 6.21 -7.18 -25.94
CA LEU A 470 6.90 -8.47 -26.06
C LEU A 470 7.93 -8.40 -27.19
N ILE A 471 9.21 -8.39 -26.86
CA ILE A 471 10.31 -8.13 -27.80
C ILE A 471 11.11 -9.40 -28.06
N ASN A 472 11.37 -9.67 -29.33
CA ASN A 472 12.21 -10.77 -29.80
C ASN A 472 11.78 -12.16 -29.28
N TYR A 473 10.47 -12.40 -29.26
CA TYR A 473 9.87 -13.69 -28.91
C TYR A 473 9.30 -14.37 -30.15
N ASP A 474 8.84 -15.62 -30.05
CA ASP A 474 8.23 -16.37 -31.10
C ASP A 474 7.06 -15.60 -31.77
N PRO A 475 7.13 -15.28 -33.06
CA PRO A 475 6.11 -14.49 -33.75
C PRO A 475 4.73 -15.14 -33.82
N ALA A 476 4.62 -16.44 -33.48
CA ALA A 476 3.33 -17.12 -33.32
C ALA A 476 2.54 -16.64 -32.10
N TYR A 477 3.15 -15.85 -31.21
CA TYR A 477 2.52 -15.36 -29.99
C TYR A 477 2.27 -13.84 -30.03
N THR A 478 1.28 -13.41 -29.26
CA THR A 478 0.97 -12.02 -28.96
C THR A 478 0.67 -11.86 -27.49
N LEU A 479 0.39 -10.65 -27.04
CA LEU A 479 -0.05 -10.36 -25.67
C LEU A 479 -1.56 -10.20 -25.60
N LYS A 480 -2.16 -10.68 -24.51
CA LYS A 480 -3.57 -10.49 -24.16
C LYS A 480 -3.78 -9.11 -23.54
N GLU A 481 -4.84 -8.43 -23.96
CA GLU A 481 -5.29 -7.17 -23.36
C GLU A 481 -5.80 -7.34 -21.92
N GLY A 482 -5.81 -6.24 -21.16
CA GLY A 482 -6.42 -6.17 -19.82
C GLY A 482 -5.55 -6.74 -18.70
N GLY A 483 -4.27 -7.04 -18.97
CA GLY A 483 -3.31 -7.50 -17.97
C GLY A 483 -2.93 -6.42 -16.96
N CYS A 484 -2.30 -6.85 -15.85
CA CYS A 484 -1.76 -5.98 -14.82
C CYS A 484 -0.32 -6.38 -14.44
N LEU A 485 0.30 -5.63 -13.57
CA LEU A 485 1.70 -5.87 -13.16
C LEU A 485 1.93 -7.26 -12.55
N ALA A 486 0.93 -7.82 -11.88
CA ALA A 486 0.98 -9.16 -11.30
C ALA A 486 1.09 -10.30 -12.34
N ASP A 487 0.78 -10.01 -13.62
CA ASP A 487 0.82 -10.98 -14.71
C ASP A 487 2.21 -11.07 -15.37
N LEU A 488 3.13 -10.15 -15.06
CA LEU A 488 4.44 -10.08 -15.71
C LEU A 488 5.34 -11.26 -15.32
N ALA A 489 5.48 -11.61 -14.04
CA ALA A 489 6.27 -12.79 -13.66
C ALA A 489 5.70 -14.10 -14.23
N PRO A 490 4.39 -14.39 -14.14
CA PRO A 490 3.79 -15.52 -14.86
C PRO A 490 4.10 -15.55 -16.35
N THR A 491 4.07 -14.40 -17.02
CA THR A 491 4.38 -14.28 -18.45
C THR A 491 5.86 -14.59 -18.74
N LEU A 492 6.79 -14.05 -17.93
CA LEU A 492 8.22 -14.33 -18.06
C LEU A 492 8.53 -15.82 -17.85
N ILE A 493 7.88 -16.45 -16.87
CA ILE A 493 8.02 -17.89 -16.60
C ILE A 493 7.54 -18.70 -17.79
N ASP A 494 6.42 -18.34 -18.39
CA ASP A 494 5.86 -18.98 -19.57
C ASP A 494 6.77 -18.78 -20.81
N MET A 495 7.33 -17.58 -21.01
CA MET A 495 8.34 -17.32 -22.05
C MET A 495 9.57 -18.22 -21.93
N MET A 496 9.92 -18.64 -20.72
CA MET A 496 11.03 -19.56 -20.44
C MET A 496 10.62 -21.03 -20.58
N GLY A 497 9.36 -21.32 -20.89
CA GLY A 497 8.82 -22.68 -21.00
C GLY A 497 8.75 -23.41 -19.64
N LEU A 498 8.58 -22.67 -18.55
CA LEU A 498 8.50 -23.20 -17.19
C LEU A 498 7.07 -23.10 -16.63
N GLU A 499 6.75 -23.94 -15.67
CA GLU A 499 5.47 -23.89 -14.95
C GLU A 499 5.59 -22.98 -13.72
N LYS A 500 4.66 -22.01 -13.61
CA LYS A 500 4.63 -21.08 -12.47
C LYS A 500 4.22 -21.75 -11.17
N PRO A 501 4.68 -21.27 -10.00
CA PRO A 501 4.24 -21.78 -8.71
C PRO A 501 2.76 -21.43 -8.47
N ALA A 502 2.08 -22.27 -7.67
CA ALA A 502 0.65 -22.14 -7.38
C ALA A 502 0.30 -20.81 -6.67
N GLU A 503 1.23 -20.29 -5.88
CA GLU A 503 1.08 -19.02 -5.16
C GLU A 503 1.01 -17.81 -6.09
N MET A 504 1.54 -17.90 -7.31
CA MET A 504 1.37 -16.86 -8.33
C MET A 504 -0.03 -16.96 -8.94
N THR A 505 -0.95 -16.13 -8.46
CA THR A 505 -2.33 -16.07 -8.98
C THR A 505 -2.47 -15.28 -10.27
N GLY A 506 -1.45 -14.49 -10.65
CA GLY A 506 -1.38 -13.84 -11.97
C GLY A 506 -1.36 -14.86 -13.12
N HIS A 507 -1.63 -14.41 -14.31
CA HIS A 507 -1.76 -15.25 -15.50
C HIS A 507 -0.75 -14.83 -16.57
N SER A 508 -0.28 -15.81 -17.35
CA SER A 508 0.50 -15.48 -18.55
C SER A 508 -0.34 -14.65 -19.52
N LEU A 509 0.24 -13.59 -20.04
CA LEU A 509 -0.36 -12.75 -21.09
C LEU A 509 -0.06 -13.27 -22.49
N LEU A 510 0.74 -14.34 -22.64
CA LEU A 510 1.03 -14.93 -23.92
C LEU A 510 -0.21 -15.61 -24.51
N VAL A 511 -0.53 -15.27 -25.76
CA VAL A 511 -1.60 -15.89 -26.52
C VAL A 511 -1.07 -16.29 -27.89
N LYS A 512 -1.33 -17.52 -28.28
CA LYS A 512 -0.99 -17.98 -29.62
C LYS A 512 -1.94 -17.31 -30.63
N ARG A 513 -1.37 -16.72 -31.69
CA ARG A 513 -2.13 -16.08 -32.78
C ARG A 513 -2.94 -17.08 -33.61
#